data_8045013bbf9c6a6bbd4eb329ba16585f
#
_entry.id   8045013bbf9c6a6bbd4eb329ba16585f
#
_cell.length_a   1.000
_cell.length_b   1.000
_cell.length_c   1.000
_cell.angle_alpha   90.00
_cell.angle_beta   90.00
_cell.angle_gamma   90.00
#
_symmetry.space_group_name_H-M   'P 1'
#
loop_
_entity.id
_entity.type
_entity.pdbx_description
1 polymer ?
#
loop_
_entity_poly.entity_id
_entity_poly.type
_entity_poly.pdbx_seq_one_letter_code
_entity_poly.pdbx_strand_id
1 'polypeptide(L)'
;MRKIILVAVLIVLAGIYFQRATVIAVVMERGMDSRMDNNILDSLEDGLHVALCGAGGPMPAPNASGPCVAVVAGDQLFIVDAGTDGVRNLGRMGYQVGDITAVFITHFHSDHIDTLGEMATIRWAAGSNPTPLPVYGPSGVETVVAGFNMAYSNDFVYRHEHHGDLVAPLKSAGLTAHPFPLPVDAQLTRVFEANGLTVDALGVDHLPVDPAVGYLFTYEGRTALITGDTDKSDVIEQHAKGVDLLVHEALAPNLVMMMNAAAARNGNAVMEKITFDILDYHASPKEAAETARDAGVGHLLYYHIVPPLVFPGQELLFLNGAQDIFPDYTVGQDGVSFSMPANSDEIVKTKGGL
;
A
#
# COMPACT_ATOMS: atom_id res chain seq x y z
N MET A 1 22.98 -29.13 45.34
CA MET A 1 22.23 -28.04 44.72
C MET A 1 22.04 -28.22 43.19
N ARG A 2 23.11 -28.30 42.37
CA ARG A 2 22.95 -28.41 40.88
C ARG A 2 22.07 -29.61 40.42
N LYS A 3 22.18 -30.81 41.05
CA LYS A 3 21.36 -31.98 40.68
C LYS A 3 19.88 -31.80 41.02
N ILE A 4 19.53 -31.08 42.11
CA ILE A 4 18.16 -30.85 42.52
C ILE A 4 17.50 -29.85 41.57
N ILE A 5 18.25 -28.82 41.14
CA ILE A 5 17.77 -27.83 40.14
C ILE A 5 17.50 -28.50 38.78
N LEU A 6 18.40 -29.39 38.35
CA LEU A 6 18.23 -30.12 37.09
C LEU A 6 16.99 -31.03 37.10
N VAL A 7 16.74 -31.74 38.21
CA VAL A 7 15.56 -32.58 38.36
C VAL A 7 14.26 -31.72 38.37
N ALA A 8 14.25 -30.57 39.05
CA ALA A 8 13.14 -29.70 39.08
C ALA A 8 12.81 -29.12 37.66
N VAL A 9 13.84 -28.73 36.89
CA VAL A 9 13.68 -28.27 35.49
C VAL A 9 13.10 -29.38 34.61
N LEU A 10 13.61 -30.62 34.75
CA LEU A 10 13.09 -31.76 33.96
C LEU A 10 11.62 -32.08 34.30
N ILE A 11 11.23 -32.00 35.59
CA ILE A 11 9.82 -32.18 35.97
C ILE A 11 8.92 -31.10 35.38
N VAL A 12 9.37 -29.84 35.38
CA VAL A 12 8.62 -28.73 34.77
C VAL A 12 8.50 -28.93 33.25
N LEU A 13 9.56 -29.26 32.57
CA LEU A 13 9.56 -29.54 31.13
C LEU A 13 8.68 -30.75 30.78
N ALA A 14 8.72 -31.82 31.58
CA ALA A 14 7.83 -32.95 31.40
C ALA A 14 6.33 -32.53 31.61
N GLY A 15 6.05 -31.74 32.66
CA GLY A 15 4.72 -31.19 32.90
C GLY A 15 4.21 -30.34 31.72
N ILE A 16 5.05 -29.47 31.19
CA ILE A 16 4.74 -28.66 29.98
C ILE A 16 4.50 -29.58 28.78
N TYR A 17 5.32 -30.60 28.58
CA TYR A 17 5.17 -31.55 27.48
C TYR A 17 3.85 -32.32 27.55
N PHE A 18 3.45 -32.81 28.74
CA PHE A 18 2.18 -33.53 28.91
C PHE A 18 0.97 -32.60 28.85
N GLN A 19 1.11 -31.32 29.22
CA GLN A 19 0.03 -30.34 29.20
C GLN A 19 0.18 -29.38 28.02
N ARG A 20 0.98 -29.67 27.01
CA ARG A 20 1.28 -28.77 25.90
C ARG A 20 0.04 -28.23 25.18
N ALA A 21 -1.00 -29.04 25.00
CA ALA A 21 -2.23 -28.60 24.37
C ALA A 21 -2.95 -27.50 25.19
N THR A 22 -2.99 -27.67 26.53
CA THR A 22 -3.59 -26.69 27.43
C THR A 22 -2.77 -25.39 27.47
N VAL A 23 -1.43 -25.51 27.52
CA VAL A 23 -0.53 -24.35 27.49
C VAL A 23 -0.67 -23.60 26.17
N ILE A 24 -0.68 -24.31 25.03
CA ILE A 24 -0.89 -23.70 23.72
C ILE A 24 -2.26 -23.03 23.65
N ALA A 25 -3.32 -23.68 24.15
CA ALA A 25 -4.67 -23.10 24.14
C ALA A 25 -4.72 -21.78 24.93
N VAL A 26 -4.14 -21.73 26.13
CA VAL A 26 -4.09 -20.50 26.94
C VAL A 26 -3.28 -19.39 26.26
N VAL A 27 -2.14 -19.75 25.63
CA VAL A 27 -1.33 -18.76 24.88
C VAL A 27 -2.10 -18.26 23.65
N MET A 28 -2.78 -19.17 22.94
CA MET A 28 -3.62 -18.78 21.78
C MET A 28 -4.79 -17.90 22.19
N GLU A 29 -5.51 -18.23 23.26
CA GLU A 29 -6.63 -17.45 23.80
C GLU A 29 -6.17 -16.00 24.10
N ARG A 30 -5.11 -15.83 24.86
CA ARG A 30 -4.53 -14.51 25.13
C ARG A 30 -4.06 -13.77 23.88
N GLY A 31 -3.46 -14.50 22.92
CA GLY A 31 -3.07 -13.92 21.65
C GLY A 31 -4.25 -13.49 20.78
N MET A 32 -5.36 -14.24 20.85
CA MET A 32 -6.61 -13.87 20.16
C MET A 32 -7.24 -12.63 20.81
N ASP A 33 -7.35 -12.59 22.14
CA ASP A 33 -7.88 -11.43 22.88
C ASP A 33 -7.07 -10.17 22.51
N SER A 34 -5.74 -10.25 22.59
CA SER A 34 -4.86 -9.13 22.23
C SER A 34 -5.03 -8.65 20.78
N ARG A 35 -5.30 -9.56 19.84
CA ARG A 35 -5.52 -9.18 18.43
C ARG A 35 -6.89 -8.58 18.19
N MET A 36 -7.90 -8.98 18.94
CA MET A 36 -9.26 -8.41 18.83
C MET A 36 -9.34 -7.00 19.43
N ASP A 37 -8.57 -6.73 20.49
CA ASP A 37 -8.56 -5.45 21.19
C ASP A 37 -7.60 -4.41 20.59
N ASN A 38 -6.66 -4.82 19.72
CA ASN A 38 -5.66 -3.93 19.15
C ASN A 38 -6.06 -3.46 17.75
N ASN A 39 -6.32 -2.16 17.65
CA ASN A 39 -6.35 -1.42 16.39
C ASN A 39 -5.17 -0.45 16.38
N ILE A 40 -4.34 -0.50 15.35
CA ILE A 40 -3.17 0.39 15.26
C ILE A 40 -3.59 1.86 15.26
N LEU A 41 -4.77 2.18 14.72
CA LEU A 41 -5.32 3.55 14.69
C LEU A 41 -5.41 4.17 16.07
N ASP A 42 -5.77 3.37 17.10
CA ASP A 42 -5.92 3.84 18.49
C ASP A 42 -4.57 4.24 19.13
N SER A 43 -3.46 3.81 18.53
CA SER A 43 -2.10 4.08 19.02
C SER A 43 -1.38 5.20 18.28
N LEU A 44 -1.94 5.67 17.16
CA LEU A 44 -1.36 6.77 16.39
C LEU A 44 -1.71 8.11 17.06
N GLU A 45 -0.74 9.01 17.07
CA GLU A 45 -0.97 10.42 17.46
C GLU A 45 -1.76 11.11 16.33
N ASP A 46 -2.43 12.22 16.66
CA ASP A 46 -3.10 13.02 15.63
C ASP A 46 -2.09 13.53 14.58
N GLY A 47 -2.37 13.27 13.32
CA GLY A 47 -1.46 13.57 12.21
C GLY A 47 -1.79 12.85 10.92
N LEU A 48 -0.87 12.95 9.98
CA LEU A 48 -0.89 12.21 8.71
C LEU A 48 0.11 11.06 8.77
N HIS A 49 -0.35 9.84 8.58
CA HIS A 49 0.50 8.65 8.60
C HIS A 49 0.39 7.90 7.28
N VAL A 50 1.52 7.41 6.79
CA VAL A 50 1.60 6.67 5.53
C VAL A 50 2.32 5.36 5.76
N ALA A 51 1.74 4.26 5.28
CA ALA A 51 2.32 2.93 5.43
C ALA A 51 2.20 2.13 4.13
N LEU A 52 3.26 1.42 3.75
CA LEU A 52 3.23 0.55 2.59
C LEU A 52 2.62 -0.82 2.95
N CYS A 53 1.38 -1.06 2.55
CA CYS A 53 0.79 -2.40 2.58
C CYS A 53 1.25 -3.26 1.40
N GLY A 54 1.85 -2.63 0.37
CA GLY A 54 2.52 -3.29 -0.75
C GLY A 54 3.50 -2.34 -1.42
N ALA A 55 4.77 -2.72 -1.45
CA ALA A 55 5.87 -1.90 -1.97
C ALA A 55 6.33 -2.32 -3.37
N GLY A 56 5.89 -3.46 -3.89
CA GLY A 56 6.29 -4.01 -5.18
C GLY A 56 5.35 -3.61 -6.31
N GLY A 57 5.75 -3.95 -7.53
CA GLY A 57 4.97 -3.83 -8.76
C GLY A 57 4.41 -5.19 -9.23
N PRO A 58 4.15 -5.39 -10.54
CA PRO A 58 3.47 -6.56 -11.07
C PRO A 58 4.28 -7.87 -10.99
N MET A 59 5.58 -7.77 -10.75
CA MET A 59 6.46 -8.95 -10.72
C MET A 59 6.39 -9.66 -9.37
N PRO A 60 6.23 -10.99 -9.33
CA PRO A 60 6.17 -11.72 -8.07
C PRO A 60 7.48 -11.59 -7.30
N ALA A 61 7.38 -11.24 -6.02
CA ALA A 61 8.50 -11.08 -5.10
C ALA A 61 8.23 -11.80 -3.77
N PRO A 62 9.26 -12.38 -3.14
CA PRO A 62 9.09 -13.09 -1.86
C PRO A 62 8.65 -12.17 -0.70
N ASN A 63 9.05 -10.89 -0.76
CA ASN A 63 8.94 -9.94 0.36
C ASN A 63 8.33 -8.59 -0.07
N ALA A 64 7.65 -8.54 -1.22
CA ALA A 64 6.97 -7.34 -1.66
C ALA A 64 5.66 -7.72 -2.33
N SER A 65 4.59 -7.14 -1.86
CA SER A 65 3.23 -7.26 -2.38
C SER A 65 2.97 -6.22 -3.46
N GLY A 66 1.91 -6.39 -4.24
CA GLY A 66 1.50 -5.40 -5.25
C GLY A 66 1.19 -4.02 -4.63
N PRO A 67 1.15 -2.94 -5.43
CA PRO A 67 1.07 -1.57 -4.95
C PRO A 67 -0.10 -1.36 -3.99
N CYS A 68 0.18 -0.89 -2.79
CA CYS A 68 -0.82 -0.60 -1.76
C CYS A 68 -0.23 0.37 -0.74
N VAL A 69 -0.85 1.55 -0.62
CA VAL A 69 -0.43 2.56 0.36
C VAL A 69 -1.60 2.86 1.29
N ALA A 70 -1.42 2.61 2.59
CA ALA A 70 -2.36 3.04 3.61
C ALA A 70 -2.04 4.46 4.05
N VAL A 71 -3.06 5.32 4.11
CA VAL A 71 -2.96 6.69 4.60
C VAL A 71 -3.94 6.85 5.75
N VAL A 72 -3.43 7.29 6.92
CA VAL A 72 -4.26 7.61 8.08
C VAL A 72 -4.21 9.12 8.30
N ALA A 73 -5.37 9.75 8.39
CA ALA A 73 -5.54 11.16 8.69
C ALA A 73 -6.50 11.29 9.88
N GLY A 74 -5.97 11.67 11.05
CA GLY A 74 -6.70 11.57 12.30
C GLY A 74 -7.11 10.12 12.59
N ASP A 75 -8.41 9.87 12.66
CA ASP A 75 -9.01 8.55 12.90
C ASP A 75 -9.48 7.81 11.62
N GLN A 76 -9.21 8.36 10.45
CA GLN A 76 -9.69 7.84 9.18
C GLN A 76 -8.59 7.08 8.41
N LEU A 77 -8.94 5.87 7.94
CA LEU A 77 -8.05 5.02 7.13
C LEU A 77 -8.45 5.06 5.66
N PHE A 78 -7.52 5.39 4.80
CA PHE A 78 -7.64 5.40 3.34
C PHE A 78 -6.61 4.48 2.71
N ILE A 79 -6.92 3.95 1.54
CA ILE A 79 -6.00 3.10 0.78
C ILE A 79 -5.81 3.71 -0.62
N VAL A 80 -4.57 3.81 -1.07
CA VAL A 80 -4.25 4.11 -2.47
C VAL A 80 -3.76 2.83 -3.11
N ASP A 81 -4.48 2.40 -4.13
CA ASP A 81 -4.35 1.14 -4.86
C ASP A 81 -4.59 -0.13 -4.02
N ALA A 82 -4.97 -1.19 -4.67
CA ALA A 82 -5.38 -2.45 -4.05
C ALA A 82 -4.68 -3.64 -4.72
N GLY A 83 -3.36 -3.61 -4.72
CA GLY A 83 -2.53 -4.66 -5.30
C GLY A 83 -2.53 -5.96 -4.51
N THR A 84 -1.99 -7.00 -5.14
CA THR A 84 -1.95 -8.37 -4.61
C THR A 84 -1.37 -8.42 -3.20
N ASP A 85 -2.03 -9.14 -2.29
CA ASP A 85 -1.73 -9.29 -0.86
C ASP A 85 -1.83 -7.99 0.00
N GLY A 86 -2.01 -6.82 -0.59
CA GLY A 86 -2.06 -5.55 0.14
C GLY A 86 -3.08 -5.53 1.27
N VAL A 87 -4.32 -5.97 1.00
CA VAL A 87 -5.37 -6.03 2.03
C VAL A 87 -5.06 -6.99 3.18
N ARG A 88 -4.35 -8.08 2.91
CA ARG A 88 -3.93 -9.04 3.95
C ARG A 88 -2.79 -8.48 4.79
N ASN A 89 -1.90 -7.70 4.17
CA ASN A 89 -0.84 -7.00 4.87
C ASN A 89 -1.38 -5.93 5.81
N LEU A 90 -2.44 -5.21 5.45
CA LEU A 90 -3.13 -4.30 6.39
C LEU A 90 -3.48 -5.00 7.69
N GLY A 91 -4.11 -6.18 7.62
CA GLY A 91 -4.43 -6.97 8.81
C GLY A 91 -3.19 -7.46 9.59
N ARG A 92 -2.10 -7.82 8.89
CA ARG A 92 -0.82 -8.20 9.53
C ARG A 92 -0.14 -7.01 10.22
N MET A 93 -0.28 -5.80 9.66
CA MET A 93 0.21 -4.55 10.22
C MET A 93 -0.64 -4.05 11.40
N GLY A 94 -1.78 -4.68 11.69
CA GLY A 94 -2.66 -4.31 12.80
C GLY A 94 -3.76 -3.33 12.45
N TYR A 95 -3.94 -2.99 11.16
CA TYR A 95 -5.11 -2.23 10.71
C TYR A 95 -6.34 -3.12 10.67
N GLN A 96 -7.47 -2.60 11.13
CA GLN A 96 -8.75 -3.25 10.94
C GLN A 96 -9.29 -2.89 9.55
N VAL A 97 -9.38 -3.88 8.66
CA VAL A 97 -9.87 -3.65 7.28
C VAL A 97 -11.31 -3.12 7.27
N GLY A 98 -12.08 -3.41 8.31
CA GLY A 98 -13.41 -2.85 8.54
C GLY A 98 -13.45 -1.32 8.62
N ASP A 99 -12.36 -0.67 9.01
CA ASP A 99 -12.27 0.77 9.22
C ASP A 99 -11.90 1.55 7.96
N ILE A 100 -11.63 0.88 6.84
CA ILE A 100 -11.30 1.57 5.58
C ILE A 100 -12.45 2.51 5.20
N THR A 101 -12.15 3.80 5.15
CA THR A 101 -13.08 4.86 4.78
C THR A 101 -13.33 4.89 3.28
N ALA A 102 -12.27 4.87 2.48
CA ALA A 102 -12.33 4.85 1.02
C ALA A 102 -11.04 4.30 0.39
N VAL A 103 -11.13 3.93 -0.88
CA VAL A 103 -10.00 3.56 -1.74
C VAL A 103 -9.86 4.58 -2.85
N PHE A 104 -8.62 4.94 -3.18
CA PHE A 104 -8.24 5.79 -4.31
C PHE A 104 -7.44 4.96 -5.30
N ILE A 105 -7.91 4.83 -6.53
CA ILE A 105 -7.23 4.06 -7.60
C ILE A 105 -6.50 5.03 -8.52
N THR A 106 -5.21 4.79 -8.70
CA THR A 106 -4.35 5.65 -9.54
C THR A 106 -4.60 5.40 -11.03
N HIS A 107 -4.67 4.17 -11.44
CA HIS A 107 -4.95 3.71 -12.81
C HIS A 107 -5.45 2.26 -12.80
N PHE A 108 -5.71 1.66 -13.97
CA PHE A 108 -6.42 0.38 -14.04
C PHE A 108 -5.56 -0.82 -14.47
N HIS A 109 -4.23 -0.78 -14.29
CA HIS A 109 -3.44 -1.99 -14.37
C HIS A 109 -3.88 -2.99 -13.30
N SER A 110 -3.77 -4.28 -13.60
CA SER A 110 -4.28 -5.34 -12.72
C SER A 110 -3.64 -5.32 -11.34
N ASP A 111 -2.35 -5.09 -11.26
CA ASP A 111 -1.60 -5.06 -9.99
C ASP A 111 -2.01 -3.90 -9.06
N HIS A 112 -2.69 -2.86 -9.54
CA HIS A 112 -3.27 -1.78 -8.75
C HIS A 112 -4.71 -2.04 -8.29
N ILE A 113 -5.39 -3.05 -8.84
CA ILE A 113 -6.81 -3.34 -8.54
C ILE A 113 -7.07 -4.79 -8.10
N ASP A 114 -6.08 -5.68 -8.15
CA ASP A 114 -6.22 -7.14 -7.99
C ASP A 114 -7.02 -7.56 -6.74
N THR A 115 -6.85 -6.89 -5.60
CA THR A 115 -7.52 -7.28 -4.35
C THR A 115 -8.69 -6.39 -3.96
N LEU A 116 -9.16 -5.52 -4.85
CA LEU A 116 -10.25 -4.58 -4.57
C LEU A 116 -11.54 -5.30 -4.14
N GLY A 117 -11.88 -6.42 -4.77
CA GLY A 117 -13.03 -7.24 -4.39
C GLY A 117 -12.86 -7.95 -3.05
N GLU A 118 -11.68 -8.46 -2.74
CA GLU A 118 -11.34 -9.04 -1.43
C GLU A 118 -11.43 -7.98 -0.33
N MET A 119 -10.85 -6.79 -0.57
CA MET A 119 -10.89 -5.67 0.36
C MET A 119 -12.33 -5.26 0.68
N ALA A 120 -13.18 -5.10 -0.33
CA ALA A 120 -14.60 -4.79 -0.15
C ALA A 120 -15.33 -5.85 0.70
N THR A 121 -15.06 -7.13 0.42
CA THR A 121 -15.69 -8.26 1.13
C THR A 121 -15.27 -8.32 2.59
N ILE A 122 -13.98 -8.15 2.89
CA ILE A 122 -13.49 -8.16 4.27
C ILE A 122 -14.01 -6.93 5.03
N ARG A 123 -13.95 -5.73 4.43
CA ARG A 123 -14.48 -4.51 5.03
C ARG A 123 -15.97 -4.66 5.38
N TRP A 124 -16.76 -5.18 4.46
CA TRP A 124 -18.19 -5.40 4.65
C TRP A 124 -18.47 -6.39 5.78
N ALA A 125 -17.88 -7.61 5.71
CA ALA A 125 -18.17 -8.69 6.63
C ALA A 125 -17.51 -8.50 8.01
N ALA A 126 -16.30 -7.93 8.10
CA ALA A 126 -15.62 -7.72 9.38
C ALA A 126 -16.07 -6.43 10.09
N GLY A 127 -16.39 -5.37 9.33
CA GLY A 127 -16.75 -4.06 9.89
C GLY A 127 -18.25 -3.82 10.03
N SER A 128 -19.13 -4.72 9.53
CA SER A 128 -20.59 -4.49 9.47
C SER A 128 -20.94 -3.10 8.90
N ASN A 129 -20.17 -2.65 7.92
CA ASN A 129 -20.28 -1.29 7.38
C ASN A 129 -21.69 -1.01 6.83
N PRO A 130 -22.24 0.20 7.04
CA PRO A 130 -23.59 0.53 6.62
C PRO A 130 -23.72 0.84 5.12
N THR A 131 -22.58 1.05 4.44
CA THR A 131 -22.49 1.42 3.02
C THR A 131 -21.44 0.57 2.30
N PRO A 132 -21.59 0.33 0.98
CA PRO A 132 -20.52 -0.25 0.17
C PRO A 132 -19.22 0.55 0.29
N LEU A 133 -18.07 -0.08 0.02
CA LEU A 133 -16.78 0.60 0.04
C LEU A 133 -16.70 1.66 -1.07
N PRO A 134 -16.50 2.95 -0.73
CA PRO A 134 -16.30 4.00 -1.72
C PRO A 134 -14.97 3.83 -2.45
N VAL A 135 -14.99 3.91 -3.78
CA VAL A 135 -13.79 3.82 -4.66
C VAL A 135 -13.73 5.07 -5.51
N TYR A 136 -12.76 5.90 -5.24
CA TYR A 136 -12.43 7.09 -6.03
C TYR A 136 -11.41 6.72 -7.10
N GLY A 137 -11.59 7.24 -8.30
CA GLY A 137 -10.66 7.01 -9.40
C GLY A 137 -11.00 7.87 -10.62
N PRO A 138 -10.09 7.95 -11.58
CA PRO A 138 -10.39 8.66 -12.84
C PRO A 138 -11.53 7.96 -13.59
N SER A 139 -12.09 8.65 -14.59
CA SER A 139 -13.16 8.10 -15.43
C SER A 139 -12.81 6.73 -15.97
N GLY A 140 -13.70 5.74 -15.78
CA GLY A 140 -13.45 4.31 -16.05
C GLY A 140 -13.47 3.46 -14.78
N VAL A 141 -13.29 4.04 -13.59
CA VAL A 141 -13.40 3.34 -12.31
C VAL A 141 -14.76 2.68 -12.13
N GLU A 142 -15.82 3.22 -12.74
CA GLU A 142 -17.16 2.64 -12.74
C GLU A 142 -17.19 1.24 -13.36
N THR A 143 -16.42 1.03 -14.43
CA THR A 143 -16.32 -0.28 -15.09
C THR A 143 -15.62 -1.29 -14.19
N VAL A 144 -14.54 -0.89 -13.52
CA VAL A 144 -13.81 -1.72 -12.56
C VAL A 144 -14.73 -2.12 -11.42
N VAL A 145 -15.39 -1.15 -10.79
CA VAL A 145 -16.33 -1.38 -9.68
C VAL A 145 -17.49 -2.29 -10.09
N ALA A 146 -18.10 -2.06 -11.26
CA ALA A 146 -19.17 -2.91 -11.77
C ALA A 146 -18.69 -4.35 -12.01
N GLY A 147 -17.46 -4.53 -12.53
CA GLY A 147 -16.85 -5.83 -12.76
C GLY A 147 -16.65 -6.63 -11.46
N PHE A 148 -16.08 -6.01 -10.44
CA PHE A 148 -15.91 -6.64 -9.13
C PHE A 148 -17.24 -6.94 -8.45
N ASN A 149 -18.20 -6.03 -8.46
CA ASN A 149 -19.54 -6.25 -7.90
C ASN A 149 -20.24 -7.43 -8.59
N MET A 150 -20.11 -7.55 -9.90
CA MET A 150 -20.65 -8.68 -10.65
C MET A 150 -19.95 -9.99 -10.28
N ALA A 151 -18.63 -10.01 -10.21
CA ALA A 151 -17.85 -11.20 -9.86
C ALA A 151 -18.17 -11.73 -8.46
N TYR A 152 -18.42 -10.85 -7.49
CA TYR A 152 -18.68 -11.20 -6.10
C TYR A 152 -20.18 -11.33 -5.73
N SER A 153 -21.08 -11.09 -6.69
CA SER A 153 -22.54 -11.06 -6.44
C SER A 153 -23.10 -12.31 -5.74
N ASN A 154 -22.62 -13.49 -6.09
CA ASN A 154 -23.04 -14.73 -5.43
C ASN A 154 -22.49 -14.83 -4.00
N ASP A 155 -21.23 -14.41 -3.76
CA ASP A 155 -20.61 -14.45 -2.44
C ASP A 155 -21.35 -13.52 -1.45
N PHE A 156 -21.82 -12.36 -1.93
CA PHE A 156 -22.65 -11.47 -1.11
C PHE A 156 -23.93 -12.17 -0.60
N VAL A 157 -24.62 -12.91 -1.47
CA VAL A 157 -25.81 -13.67 -1.10
C VAL A 157 -25.46 -14.78 -0.10
N TYR A 158 -24.40 -15.57 -0.38
CA TYR A 158 -24.01 -16.68 0.49
C TYR A 158 -23.65 -16.20 1.90
N ARG A 159 -22.89 -15.12 2.03
CA ARG A 159 -22.51 -14.58 3.33
C ARG A 159 -23.71 -14.00 4.06
N HIS A 160 -24.60 -13.28 3.38
CA HIS A 160 -25.81 -12.76 3.99
C HIS A 160 -26.74 -13.87 4.49
N GLU A 161 -26.99 -14.90 3.66
CA GLU A 161 -27.82 -16.04 4.06
C GLU A 161 -27.26 -16.81 5.26
N HIS A 162 -25.92 -16.87 5.39
CA HIS A 162 -25.27 -17.57 6.48
C HIS A 162 -25.18 -16.73 7.77
N HIS A 163 -24.87 -15.43 7.66
CA HIS A 163 -24.54 -14.57 8.81
C HIS A 163 -25.60 -13.52 9.14
N GLY A 164 -26.52 -13.24 8.21
CA GLY A 164 -27.62 -12.25 8.38
C GLY A 164 -27.12 -10.80 8.38
N ASP A 165 -28.09 -9.90 8.65
CA ASP A 165 -27.86 -8.44 8.60
C ASP A 165 -26.90 -7.89 9.66
N LEU A 166 -26.66 -8.63 10.74
CA LEU A 166 -25.72 -8.20 11.77
C LEU A 166 -24.26 -8.15 11.25
N VAL A 167 -23.90 -9.11 10.38
CA VAL A 167 -22.54 -9.27 9.86
C VAL A 167 -22.46 -8.80 8.41
N ALA A 168 -23.44 -9.19 7.61
CA ALA A 168 -23.38 -9.05 6.16
C ALA A 168 -24.68 -8.48 5.56
N PRO A 169 -25.04 -7.22 5.86
CA PRO A 169 -26.25 -6.58 5.32
C PRO A 169 -26.10 -6.35 3.81
N LEU A 170 -26.98 -6.95 2.99
CA LEU A 170 -26.88 -6.87 1.50
C LEU A 170 -26.83 -5.45 0.95
N LYS A 171 -27.50 -4.50 1.62
CA LYS A 171 -27.53 -3.08 1.18
C LYS A 171 -26.16 -2.40 1.14
N SER A 172 -25.19 -2.93 1.88
CA SER A 172 -23.84 -2.38 2.01
C SER A 172 -22.75 -3.29 1.45
N ALA A 173 -23.14 -4.36 0.74
CA ALA A 173 -22.21 -5.24 0.05
C ALA A 173 -21.53 -4.56 -1.14
N GLY A 174 -20.26 -4.90 -1.38
CA GLY A 174 -19.50 -4.50 -2.56
C GLY A 174 -18.95 -3.07 -2.51
N LEU A 175 -18.93 -2.44 -3.67
CA LEU A 175 -18.19 -1.21 -3.99
C LEU A 175 -19.14 -0.15 -4.55
N THR A 176 -18.84 1.13 -4.31
CA THR A 176 -19.49 2.29 -4.96
C THR A 176 -18.44 3.15 -5.65
N ALA A 177 -18.61 3.37 -6.96
CA ALA A 177 -17.70 4.21 -7.74
C ALA A 177 -17.92 5.70 -7.51
N HIS A 178 -16.83 6.44 -7.36
CA HIS A 178 -16.78 7.90 -7.31
C HIS A 178 -15.80 8.41 -8.38
N PRO A 179 -16.25 8.44 -9.66
CA PRO A 179 -15.40 8.86 -10.76
C PRO A 179 -15.17 10.37 -10.75
N PHE A 180 -13.99 10.76 -11.23
CA PHE A 180 -13.67 12.16 -11.53
C PHE A 180 -12.96 12.27 -12.89
N PRO A 181 -13.06 13.43 -13.57
CA PRO A 181 -12.35 13.62 -14.82
C PRO A 181 -10.83 13.70 -14.59
N LEU A 182 -10.04 13.21 -15.54
CA LEU A 182 -8.58 13.36 -15.49
C LEU A 182 -8.22 14.84 -15.32
N PRO A 183 -7.41 15.21 -14.30
CA PRO A 183 -6.90 16.56 -14.16
C PRO A 183 -6.07 16.96 -15.38
N VAL A 184 -6.27 18.17 -15.91
CA VAL A 184 -5.60 18.68 -17.11
C VAL A 184 -4.75 19.92 -16.76
N ASP A 185 -3.80 20.25 -17.62
CA ASP A 185 -3.00 21.47 -17.53
C ASP A 185 -2.28 21.66 -16.18
N ALA A 186 -1.75 20.57 -15.62
CA ALA A 186 -1.06 20.55 -14.31
C ALA A 186 -1.92 21.10 -13.15
N GLN A 187 -3.25 21.00 -13.25
CA GLN A 187 -4.18 21.43 -12.19
C GLN A 187 -4.43 20.29 -11.21
N LEU A 188 -4.69 20.67 -9.95
CA LEU A 188 -5.22 19.75 -8.94
C LEU A 188 -6.74 19.70 -9.05
N THR A 189 -7.30 18.50 -8.91
CA THR A 189 -8.75 18.29 -8.79
C THR A 189 -9.06 17.76 -7.40
N ARG A 190 -9.81 18.53 -6.57
CA ARG A 190 -10.30 18.05 -5.28
C ARG A 190 -11.26 16.88 -5.49
N VAL A 191 -10.88 15.70 -4.99
CA VAL A 191 -11.66 14.46 -5.12
C VAL A 191 -12.30 14.01 -3.80
N PHE A 192 -11.73 14.43 -2.68
CA PHE A 192 -12.27 14.14 -1.35
C PHE A 192 -11.98 15.28 -0.37
N GLU A 193 -12.95 15.55 0.52
CA GLU A 193 -12.78 16.51 1.61
C GLU A 193 -13.70 16.11 2.77
N ALA A 194 -13.13 15.77 3.91
CA ALA A 194 -13.86 15.53 5.15
C ALA A 194 -12.93 15.56 6.38
N ASN A 195 -13.43 15.99 7.51
CA ASN A 195 -12.76 15.93 8.83
C ASN A 195 -11.32 16.50 8.81
N GLY A 196 -11.09 17.61 8.13
CA GLY A 196 -9.78 18.26 8.04
C GLY A 196 -8.85 17.68 6.97
N LEU A 197 -9.17 16.50 6.41
CA LEU A 197 -8.44 15.93 5.29
C LEU A 197 -8.95 16.47 3.97
N THR A 198 -8.02 16.76 3.08
CA THR A 198 -8.29 16.97 1.66
C THR A 198 -7.45 16.03 0.82
N VAL A 199 -8.03 15.48 -0.25
CA VAL A 199 -7.32 14.69 -1.26
C VAL A 199 -7.53 15.34 -2.62
N ASP A 200 -6.42 15.72 -3.23
CA ASP A 200 -6.39 16.29 -4.57
C ASP A 200 -5.74 15.30 -5.55
N ALA A 201 -6.38 15.05 -6.69
CA ALA A 201 -5.80 14.28 -7.76
C ALA A 201 -5.02 15.17 -8.74
N LEU A 202 -3.93 14.64 -9.29
CA LEU A 202 -3.13 15.25 -10.36
C LEU A 202 -2.92 14.25 -11.49
N GLY A 203 -2.92 14.70 -12.74
CA GLY A 203 -2.58 13.85 -13.88
C GLY A 203 -1.09 13.53 -13.91
N VAL A 204 -0.74 12.28 -14.21
CA VAL A 204 0.65 11.82 -14.35
C VAL A 204 0.90 11.27 -15.75
N ASP A 205 2.16 11.10 -16.14
CA ASP A 205 2.53 10.59 -17.45
C ASP A 205 2.85 9.09 -17.37
N HIS A 206 1.89 8.29 -17.81
CA HIS A 206 2.06 6.83 -17.85
C HIS A 206 1.61 6.25 -19.21
N LEU A 207 1.75 7.02 -20.30
CA LEU A 207 1.32 6.58 -21.63
C LEU A 207 2.01 5.27 -22.05
N PRO A 208 1.27 4.30 -22.63
CA PRO A 208 -0.08 4.42 -23.19
C PRO A 208 -1.23 4.19 -22.19
N VAL A 209 -0.96 4.10 -20.89
CA VAL A 209 -1.97 3.92 -19.85
C VAL A 209 -2.60 5.26 -19.52
N ASP A 210 -3.86 5.45 -19.95
CA ASP A 210 -4.61 6.68 -19.79
C ASP A 210 -6.08 6.33 -19.48
N PRO A 211 -6.66 6.84 -18.40
CA PRO A 211 -6.12 7.83 -17.46
C PRO A 211 -5.20 7.25 -16.38
N ALA A 212 -4.22 8.06 -15.94
CA ALA A 212 -3.37 7.78 -14.79
C ALA A 212 -3.23 9.04 -13.92
N VAL A 213 -3.29 8.87 -12.58
CA VAL A 213 -3.28 9.98 -11.61
C VAL A 213 -2.44 9.65 -10.39
N GLY A 214 -1.89 10.70 -9.77
CA GLY A 214 -1.38 10.67 -8.40
C GLY A 214 -2.33 11.36 -7.44
N TYR A 215 -2.06 11.27 -6.13
CA TYR A 215 -2.88 11.85 -5.08
C TYR A 215 -2.05 12.61 -4.06
N LEU A 216 -2.44 13.87 -3.81
CA LEU A 216 -1.91 14.71 -2.75
C LEU A 216 -2.89 14.72 -1.57
N PHE A 217 -2.45 14.15 -0.45
CA PHE A 217 -3.15 14.18 0.84
C PHE A 217 -2.65 15.35 1.67
N THR A 218 -3.56 16.14 2.23
CA THR A 218 -3.25 17.24 3.15
C THR A 218 -4.13 17.13 4.38
N TYR A 219 -3.51 17.04 5.57
CA TYR A 219 -4.19 16.99 6.85
C TYR A 219 -3.42 17.76 7.91
N GLU A 220 -4.09 18.72 8.59
CA GLU A 220 -3.52 19.54 9.67
C GLU A 220 -2.12 20.11 9.35
N GLY A 221 -1.94 20.59 8.12
CA GLY A 221 -0.70 21.15 7.62
C GLY A 221 0.36 20.13 7.18
N ARG A 222 0.10 18.82 7.33
CA ARG A 222 0.98 17.74 6.87
C ARG A 222 0.56 17.27 5.48
N THR A 223 1.54 16.86 4.69
CA THR A 223 1.31 16.53 3.27
C THR A 223 2.02 15.25 2.85
N ALA A 224 1.33 14.43 2.07
CA ALA A 224 1.90 13.26 1.40
C ALA A 224 1.43 13.20 -0.06
N LEU A 225 2.38 13.12 -0.99
CA LEU A 225 2.09 12.93 -2.41
C LEU A 225 2.45 11.50 -2.82
N ILE A 226 1.47 10.77 -3.34
CA ILE A 226 1.61 9.40 -3.86
C ILE A 226 1.45 9.48 -5.37
N THR A 227 2.48 9.09 -6.13
CA THR A 227 2.51 9.36 -7.57
C THR A 227 1.65 8.42 -8.40
N GLY A 228 1.40 7.19 -7.95
CA GLY A 228 1.03 6.12 -8.88
C GLY A 228 2.19 5.82 -9.83
N ASP A 229 1.92 5.09 -10.90
CA ASP A 229 2.93 4.82 -11.93
C ASP A 229 3.06 6.02 -12.87
N THR A 230 4.28 6.39 -13.18
CA THR A 230 4.56 7.59 -13.98
C THR A 230 6.00 7.60 -14.51
N ASP A 231 6.20 8.11 -15.70
CA ASP A 231 7.50 8.63 -16.09
C ASP A 231 7.85 9.91 -15.31
N LYS A 232 9.07 10.43 -15.45
CA LYS A 232 9.45 11.71 -14.83
C LYS A 232 8.48 12.81 -15.27
N SER A 233 7.83 13.47 -14.33
CA SER A 233 6.77 14.43 -14.59
C SER A 233 7.03 15.79 -13.95
N ASP A 234 7.03 16.84 -14.76
CA ASP A 234 7.07 18.25 -14.27
C ASP A 234 5.86 18.59 -13.40
N VAL A 235 4.71 17.91 -13.63
CA VAL A 235 3.48 18.09 -12.83
C VAL A 235 3.71 17.59 -11.41
N ILE A 236 4.35 16.42 -11.26
CA ILE A 236 4.71 15.89 -9.94
C ILE A 236 5.68 16.84 -9.25
N GLU A 237 6.75 17.26 -9.92
CA GLU A 237 7.73 18.19 -9.36
C GLU A 237 7.08 19.51 -8.90
N GLN A 238 6.14 20.04 -9.69
CA GLN A 238 5.40 21.25 -9.35
C GLN A 238 4.59 21.09 -8.06
N HIS A 239 3.84 19.97 -7.91
CA HIS A 239 2.95 19.73 -6.78
C HIS A 239 3.63 19.07 -5.58
N ALA A 240 4.84 18.53 -5.74
CA ALA A 240 5.67 18.02 -4.67
C ALA A 240 6.42 19.13 -3.89
N LYS A 241 6.34 20.40 -4.31
CA LYS A 241 7.08 21.48 -3.66
C LYS A 241 6.77 21.61 -2.17
N GLY A 242 7.79 21.30 -1.35
CA GLY A 242 7.71 21.36 0.11
C GLY A 242 6.80 20.32 0.75
N VAL A 243 6.43 19.25 0.02
CA VAL A 243 5.68 18.13 0.56
C VAL A 243 6.51 17.39 1.60
N ASP A 244 5.92 16.99 2.71
CA ASP A 244 6.63 16.29 3.78
C ASP A 244 7.11 14.90 3.31
N LEU A 245 6.22 14.12 2.68
CA LEU A 245 6.54 12.78 2.20
C LEU A 245 6.15 12.62 0.73
N LEU A 246 7.13 12.37 -0.13
CA LEU A 246 6.91 11.97 -1.51
C LEU A 246 7.01 10.43 -1.61
N VAL A 247 5.91 9.75 -1.91
CA VAL A 247 5.85 8.32 -2.19
C VAL A 247 5.89 8.16 -3.72
N HIS A 248 7.03 7.75 -4.24
CA HIS A 248 7.29 7.74 -5.68
C HIS A 248 7.62 6.34 -6.18
N GLU A 249 6.99 5.93 -7.29
CA GLU A 249 7.36 4.70 -7.96
C GLU A 249 8.81 4.73 -8.47
N ALA A 250 9.42 3.57 -8.69
CA ALA A 250 10.71 3.54 -9.35
C ALA A 250 11.01 2.22 -10.07
N LEU A 251 11.34 2.33 -11.34
CA LEU A 251 11.90 1.26 -12.16
C LEU A 251 13.41 1.49 -12.35
N ALA A 252 14.24 0.49 -12.01
CA ALA A 252 15.69 0.57 -12.21
C ALA A 252 16.11 0.09 -13.61
N PRO A 253 16.40 0.99 -14.58
CA PRO A 253 16.65 0.61 -15.97
C PRO A 253 17.86 -0.32 -16.11
N ASN A 254 18.90 -0.13 -15.31
CA ASN A 254 20.10 -0.97 -15.32
C ASN A 254 19.77 -2.43 -14.91
N LEU A 255 18.90 -2.64 -13.94
CA LEU A 255 18.48 -3.98 -13.51
C LEU A 255 17.53 -4.61 -14.54
N VAL A 256 16.59 -3.84 -15.08
CA VAL A 256 15.69 -4.30 -16.14
C VAL A 256 16.46 -4.70 -17.40
N MET A 257 17.48 -3.92 -17.80
CA MET A 257 18.34 -4.28 -18.91
C MET A 257 19.20 -5.54 -18.67
N MET A 258 19.56 -5.82 -17.42
CA MET A 258 20.20 -7.11 -17.08
C MET A 258 19.23 -8.28 -17.28
N MET A 259 17.95 -8.10 -16.96
CA MET A 259 16.89 -9.10 -17.20
C MET A 259 16.65 -9.26 -18.71
N ASN A 260 16.58 -8.16 -19.46
CA ASN A 260 16.46 -8.15 -20.93
C ASN A 260 17.56 -8.98 -21.59
N ALA A 261 18.82 -8.70 -21.23
CA ALA A 261 19.96 -9.45 -21.73
C ALA A 261 19.93 -10.94 -21.34
N ALA A 262 19.39 -11.28 -20.18
CA ALA A 262 19.21 -12.67 -19.77
C ALA A 262 18.09 -13.34 -20.60
N ALA A 263 17.00 -12.65 -20.88
CA ALA A 263 15.91 -13.13 -21.74
C ALA A 263 16.42 -13.42 -23.15
N ALA A 264 17.18 -12.48 -23.74
CA ALA A 264 17.81 -12.65 -25.06
C ALA A 264 18.74 -13.87 -25.11
N ARG A 265 19.63 -14.04 -24.11
CA ARG A 265 20.53 -15.22 -24.05
C ARG A 265 19.79 -16.56 -23.94
N ASN A 266 18.60 -16.56 -23.36
CA ASN A 266 17.76 -17.77 -23.22
C ASN A 266 16.69 -17.92 -24.32
N GLY A 267 16.68 -17.06 -25.32
CA GLY A 267 15.73 -17.09 -26.44
C GLY A 267 14.28 -16.78 -26.01
N ASN A 268 14.08 -16.10 -24.89
CA ASN A 268 12.76 -15.70 -24.41
C ASN A 268 12.39 -14.31 -25.00
N ALA A 269 11.94 -14.31 -26.24
CA ALA A 269 11.58 -13.11 -26.99
C ALA A 269 10.44 -12.31 -26.34
N VAL A 270 9.53 -12.97 -25.60
CA VAL A 270 8.44 -12.29 -24.89
C VAL A 270 8.99 -11.45 -23.74
N MET A 271 9.81 -12.06 -22.87
CA MET A 271 10.45 -11.31 -21.77
C MET A 271 11.43 -10.24 -22.26
N GLU A 272 12.15 -10.50 -23.35
CA GLU A 272 13.01 -9.50 -23.99
C GLU A 272 12.19 -8.29 -24.43
N LYS A 273 11.02 -8.50 -25.06
CA LYS A 273 10.13 -7.43 -25.49
C LYS A 273 9.55 -6.66 -24.28
N ILE A 274 8.99 -7.37 -23.28
CA ILE A 274 8.40 -6.74 -22.10
C ILE A 274 9.42 -5.87 -21.35
N THR A 275 10.62 -6.41 -21.09
CA THR A 275 11.66 -5.69 -20.35
C THR A 275 12.26 -4.54 -21.15
N PHE A 276 12.07 -4.48 -22.46
CA PHE A 276 12.40 -3.33 -23.27
C PHE A 276 11.31 -2.26 -23.21
N ASP A 277 10.04 -2.68 -23.37
CA ASP A 277 8.90 -1.77 -23.44
C ASP A 277 8.66 -1.00 -22.13
N ILE A 278 8.89 -1.63 -20.96
CA ILE A 278 8.63 -0.98 -19.67
C ILE A 278 9.62 0.15 -19.31
N LEU A 279 10.62 0.42 -20.14
CA LEU A 279 11.65 1.43 -19.85
C LEU A 279 11.22 2.87 -20.14
N ASP A 280 10.12 3.08 -20.86
CA ASP A 280 9.73 4.38 -21.38
C ASP A 280 8.42 4.95 -20.81
N TYR A 281 7.93 4.35 -19.70
CA TYR A 281 6.74 4.86 -18.99
C TYR A 281 6.81 4.73 -17.47
N HIS A 282 8.01 4.59 -16.92
CA HIS A 282 8.30 4.57 -15.48
C HIS A 282 9.52 5.42 -15.15
N ALA A 283 9.44 6.15 -14.05
CA ALA A 283 10.56 6.94 -13.55
C ALA A 283 11.68 6.05 -12.99
N SER A 284 12.93 6.41 -13.26
CA SER A 284 14.07 5.77 -12.61
C SER A 284 14.25 6.27 -11.17
N PRO A 285 14.96 5.51 -10.30
CA PRO A 285 15.30 5.99 -8.95
C PRO A 285 16.04 7.33 -8.95
N LYS A 286 16.84 7.62 -9.99
CA LYS A 286 17.53 8.91 -10.13
C LYS A 286 16.56 10.04 -10.42
N GLU A 287 15.61 9.83 -11.33
CA GLU A 287 14.61 10.82 -11.69
C GLU A 287 13.67 11.14 -10.52
N ALA A 288 13.24 10.12 -9.75
CA ALA A 288 12.51 10.34 -8.53
C ALA A 288 13.32 11.12 -7.48
N ALA A 289 14.64 10.85 -7.35
CA ALA A 289 15.51 11.61 -6.46
C ALA A 289 15.74 13.05 -6.94
N GLU A 290 15.83 13.29 -8.25
CA GLU A 290 15.89 14.63 -8.84
C GLU A 290 14.60 15.41 -8.55
N THR A 291 13.43 14.80 -8.78
CA THR A 291 12.11 15.37 -8.43
C THR A 291 12.06 15.75 -6.95
N ALA A 292 12.47 14.83 -6.05
CA ALA A 292 12.50 15.09 -4.63
C ALA A 292 13.42 16.27 -4.23
N ARG A 293 14.61 16.35 -4.82
CA ARG A 293 15.58 17.43 -4.60
C ARG A 293 15.03 18.77 -5.11
N ASP A 294 14.54 18.80 -6.34
CA ASP A 294 14.15 20.04 -7.03
C ASP A 294 12.84 20.60 -6.47
N ALA A 295 11.96 19.73 -5.96
CA ALA A 295 10.78 20.10 -5.22
C ALA A 295 11.06 20.44 -3.72
N GLY A 296 12.20 20.03 -3.17
CA GLY A 296 12.54 20.26 -1.77
C GLY A 296 11.63 19.51 -0.80
N VAL A 297 11.32 18.25 -1.08
CA VAL A 297 10.47 17.41 -0.22
C VAL A 297 11.19 17.06 1.10
N GLY A 298 10.43 16.77 2.15
CA GLY A 298 10.99 16.38 3.44
C GLY A 298 11.61 14.98 3.42
N HIS A 299 10.98 14.01 2.75
CA HIS A 299 11.49 12.64 2.60
C HIS A 299 10.97 11.96 1.33
N LEU A 300 11.80 11.14 0.69
CA LEU A 300 11.45 10.33 -0.47
C LEU A 300 11.26 8.86 -0.07
N LEU A 301 10.08 8.30 -0.31
CA LEU A 301 9.78 6.89 -0.12
C LEU A 301 9.59 6.23 -1.49
N TYR A 302 10.55 5.39 -1.90
CA TYR A 302 10.40 4.58 -3.10
C TYR A 302 9.41 3.45 -2.85
N TYR A 303 8.43 3.28 -3.73
CA TYR A 303 7.51 2.15 -3.74
C TYR A 303 7.32 1.66 -5.18
N HIS A 304 6.43 0.71 -5.46
CA HIS A 304 6.26 0.11 -6.78
C HIS A 304 7.61 -0.22 -7.43
N ILE A 305 8.45 -0.97 -6.67
CA ILE A 305 9.86 -1.18 -7.01
C ILE A 305 9.99 -2.23 -8.11
N VAL A 306 10.53 -1.84 -9.26
CA VAL A 306 10.76 -2.71 -10.42
C VAL A 306 12.25 -2.70 -10.82
N PRO A 307 12.87 -3.89 -10.99
CA PRO A 307 12.41 -5.21 -10.61
C PRO A 307 12.49 -5.44 -9.09
N PRO A 308 11.85 -6.51 -8.56
CA PRO A 308 11.95 -6.84 -7.16
C PRO A 308 13.37 -7.01 -6.66
N LEU A 309 13.66 -6.49 -5.46
CA LEU A 309 14.97 -6.59 -4.82
C LEU A 309 15.06 -7.89 -3.99
N VAL A 310 15.49 -8.98 -4.62
CA VAL A 310 15.49 -10.33 -4.03
C VAL A 310 16.86 -10.78 -3.52
N PHE A 311 17.94 -10.06 -3.87
CA PHE A 311 19.31 -10.40 -3.48
C PHE A 311 19.90 -9.36 -2.52
N PRO A 312 20.67 -9.79 -1.51
CA PRO A 312 21.41 -8.86 -0.65
C PRO A 312 22.30 -7.91 -1.45
N GLY A 313 22.21 -6.62 -1.16
CA GLY A 313 22.98 -5.58 -1.84
C GLY A 313 22.44 -5.13 -3.20
N GLN A 314 21.36 -5.71 -3.69
CA GLN A 314 20.72 -5.29 -4.95
C GLN A 314 20.20 -3.85 -4.88
N GLU A 315 19.87 -3.35 -3.68
CA GLU A 315 19.48 -1.96 -3.44
C GLU A 315 20.53 -0.95 -3.95
N LEU A 316 21.82 -1.25 -3.84
CA LEU A 316 22.87 -0.39 -4.37
C LEU A 316 22.80 -0.26 -5.90
N LEU A 317 22.42 -1.34 -6.58
CA LEU A 317 22.22 -1.33 -8.04
C LEU A 317 20.92 -0.65 -8.42
N PHE A 318 19.88 -0.81 -7.60
CA PHE A 318 18.60 -0.12 -7.78
C PHE A 318 18.80 1.40 -7.69
N LEU A 319 19.38 1.89 -6.62
CA LEU A 319 19.63 3.32 -6.41
C LEU A 319 20.56 3.92 -7.46
N ASN A 320 21.62 3.21 -7.84
CA ASN A 320 22.55 3.58 -8.93
C ASN A 320 23.01 5.06 -8.89
N GLY A 321 23.25 5.60 -7.68
CA GLY A 321 23.66 6.99 -7.47
C GLY A 321 22.51 7.95 -7.10
N ALA A 322 21.26 7.51 -7.02
CA ALA A 322 20.14 8.32 -6.56
C ALA A 322 20.35 8.84 -5.13
N GLN A 323 21.00 8.05 -4.26
CA GLN A 323 21.33 8.41 -2.89
C GLN A 323 22.26 9.63 -2.77
N ASP A 324 23.03 9.92 -3.81
CA ASP A 324 23.92 11.09 -3.86
C ASP A 324 23.17 12.35 -4.34
N ILE A 325 22.03 12.17 -5.01
CA ILE A 325 21.15 13.24 -5.50
C ILE A 325 20.25 13.75 -4.39
N PHE A 326 19.60 12.82 -3.67
CA PHE A 326 18.73 13.11 -2.54
C PHE A 326 18.97 12.10 -1.42
N PRO A 327 19.62 12.49 -0.30
CA PRO A 327 20.03 11.55 0.75
C PRO A 327 18.92 11.16 1.73
N ASP A 328 17.83 11.94 1.83
CA ASP A 328 16.72 11.70 2.76
C ASP A 328 15.66 10.78 2.11
N TYR A 329 16.06 9.54 1.86
CA TYR A 329 15.21 8.55 1.19
C TYR A 329 15.05 7.27 2.00
N THR A 330 14.03 6.51 1.61
CA THR A 330 13.84 5.09 2.02
C THR A 330 13.46 4.26 0.80
N VAL A 331 14.13 3.12 0.60
CA VAL A 331 13.63 2.08 -0.31
C VAL A 331 12.56 1.30 0.42
N GLY A 332 11.33 1.33 -0.12
CA GLY A 332 10.16 0.76 0.49
C GLY A 332 10.20 -0.76 0.60
N GLN A 333 9.58 -1.25 1.64
CA GLN A 333 9.28 -2.67 1.87
C GLN A 333 7.89 -2.73 2.50
N ASP A 334 7.21 -3.86 2.36
CA ASP A 334 5.93 -4.08 3.02
C ASP A 334 6.05 -3.84 4.52
N GLY A 335 5.13 -3.06 5.09
CA GLY A 335 5.13 -2.70 6.50
C GLY A 335 5.95 -1.45 6.88
N VAL A 336 6.73 -0.88 5.97
CA VAL A 336 7.41 0.42 6.23
C VAL A 336 6.36 1.51 6.40
N SER A 337 6.48 2.30 7.47
CA SER A 337 5.54 3.39 7.75
C SER A 337 6.23 4.67 8.20
N PHE A 338 5.56 5.79 7.96
CA PHE A 338 5.96 7.13 8.35
C PHE A 338 4.83 7.80 9.12
N SER A 339 5.19 8.48 10.20
CA SER A 339 4.29 9.29 11.01
C SER A 339 4.69 10.75 10.89
N MET A 340 3.76 11.60 10.59
CA MET A 340 3.89 13.05 10.48
C MET A 340 2.86 13.69 11.43
N PRO A 341 3.21 13.87 12.74
CA PRO A 341 2.29 14.41 13.73
C PRO A 341 1.80 15.80 13.36
N ALA A 342 0.54 16.12 13.66
CA ALA A 342 -0.03 17.44 13.48
C ALA A 342 0.75 18.48 14.32
N ASN A 343 0.83 19.71 13.82
CA ASN A 343 1.55 20.80 14.49
C ASN A 343 3.05 20.53 14.78
N SER A 344 3.68 19.67 13.98
CA SER A 344 5.10 19.32 14.05
C SER A 344 5.69 19.29 12.65
N ASP A 345 6.99 19.51 12.49
CA ASP A 345 7.73 19.30 11.24
C ASP A 345 8.41 17.92 11.21
N GLU A 346 8.20 17.10 12.23
CA GLU A 346 8.84 15.79 12.32
C GLU A 346 8.27 14.81 11.29
N ILE A 347 9.17 14.02 10.69
CA ILE A 347 8.86 12.87 9.83
C ILE A 347 9.51 11.66 10.47
N VAL A 348 8.71 10.82 11.13
CA VAL A 348 9.20 9.69 11.92
C VAL A 348 8.98 8.40 11.15
N LYS A 349 10.08 7.77 10.72
CA LYS A 349 10.03 6.42 10.17
C LYS A 349 9.82 5.42 11.29
N THR A 350 8.72 4.68 11.23
CA THR A 350 8.46 3.57 12.14
C THR A 350 8.70 2.25 11.39
N LYS A 351 9.33 1.29 12.08
CA LYS A 351 9.40 -0.08 11.55
C LYS A 351 8.07 -0.76 11.87
N GLY A 352 7.15 -0.75 10.90
CA GLY A 352 6.06 -1.70 10.88
C GLY A 352 6.67 -3.10 10.73
N GLY A 353 6.33 -4.04 11.60
CA GLY A 353 6.71 -5.42 11.42
C GLY A 353 5.68 -6.14 10.55
N LEU A 354 6.10 -6.70 9.42
CA LEU A 354 5.44 -7.83 8.78
C LEU A 354 6.22 -9.09 9.13
#